data_92c75a0b7b9df0744e148cd80aa28e56
#
_entry.id   92c75a0b7b9df0744e148cd80aa28e56
#
_cell.length_a   1.000
_cell.length_b   1.000
_cell.length_c   1.000
_cell.angle_alpha   90.00
_cell.angle_beta   90.00
_cell.angle_gamma   90.00
#
_symmetry.space_group_name_H-M   'P 1'
#
loop_
_entity.id
_entity.type
_entity.pdbx_description
1 polymer ?
#
loop_
_entity_poly.entity_id
_entity_poly.type
_entity_poly.pdbx_seq_one_letter_code
_entity_poly.pdbx_strand_id
1 'polypeptide(L)'
;MEIAYVSLGSNLGDREAALRGAVSALARDASVSISKLSSLYETDPVGPPPQGPYLNGAVALETTLPPIELLCLLQQVESEAGRVREGVPRWSARSLDLDLLVYGLQAVDDPALQVPHPRMADRAFVLEPLSEIAPWLRHPTTREAITELAAAVRDPKAVRPWHSESWDAFHSELEALRTDGGSHGDRSGQHRAGG
;
A
#
# COMPACT_ATOMS: atom_id res chain seq x y z
N MET A 1 9.35 -5.88 14.37
CA MET A 1 8.22 -5.50 13.53
C MET A 1 8.66 -4.30 12.73
N GLU A 2 8.47 -4.32 11.41
CA GLU A 2 8.90 -3.27 10.49
C GLU A 2 7.70 -2.61 9.83
N ILE A 3 7.86 -1.37 9.37
CA ILE A 3 6.82 -0.69 8.59
C ILE A 3 7.16 -0.83 7.11
N ALA A 4 6.25 -1.41 6.35
CA ALA A 4 6.33 -1.51 4.90
C ALA A 4 5.28 -0.61 4.25
N TYR A 5 5.64 0.07 3.16
CA TYR A 5 4.73 0.88 2.37
C TYR A 5 4.49 0.21 1.04
N VAL A 6 3.23 0.04 0.69
CA VAL A 6 2.78 -0.66 -0.52
C VAL A 6 1.89 0.26 -1.34
N SER A 7 2.14 0.34 -2.65
CA SER A 7 1.25 0.98 -3.61
C SER A 7 0.14 0.02 -4.00
N LEU A 8 -1.06 0.54 -4.12
CA LEU A 8 -2.26 -0.17 -4.57
C LEU A 8 -2.67 0.39 -5.93
N GLY A 9 -2.97 -0.48 -6.91
CA GLY A 9 -3.42 -0.05 -8.23
C GLY A 9 -4.42 -1.02 -8.85
N SER A 10 -5.44 -0.49 -9.55
CA SER A 10 -6.40 -1.29 -10.32
C SER A 10 -6.95 -0.48 -11.51
N ASN A 11 -7.09 -1.10 -12.70
CA ASN A 11 -7.73 -0.46 -13.85
C ASN A 11 -8.67 -1.37 -14.65
N LEU A 12 -9.07 -2.52 -14.08
CA LEU A 12 -10.05 -3.44 -14.66
C LEU A 12 -11.21 -3.71 -13.72
N GLY A 13 -12.41 -3.82 -14.28
CA GLY A 13 -13.61 -4.18 -13.54
C GLY A 13 -14.00 -3.16 -12.48
N ASP A 14 -14.51 -3.66 -11.34
CA ASP A 14 -14.75 -2.84 -10.16
C ASP A 14 -13.44 -2.58 -9.42
N ARG A 15 -12.77 -1.49 -9.82
CA ARG A 15 -11.44 -1.09 -9.34
C ARG A 15 -11.41 -0.91 -7.82
N GLU A 16 -12.44 -0.26 -7.28
CA GLU A 16 -12.53 0.02 -5.84
C GLU A 16 -12.75 -1.26 -5.03
N ALA A 17 -13.66 -2.13 -5.49
CA ALA A 17 -13.87 -3.43 -4.84
C ALA A 17 -12.60 -4.29 -4.87
N ALA A 18 -11.81 -4.24 -5.95
CA ALA A 18 -10.53 -4.94 -6.03
C ALA A 18 -9.52 -4.41 -4.98
N LEU A 19 -9.42 -3.08 -4.82
CA LEU A 19 -8.52 -2.47 -3.82
C LEU A 19 -8.98 -2.77 -2.39
N ARG A 20 -10.28 -2.66 -2.08
CA ARG A 20 -10.82 -3.04 -0.77
C ARG A 20 -10.58 -4.52 -0.46
N GLY A 21 -10.82 -5.38 -1.45
CA GLY A 21 -10.56 -6.81 -1.33
C GLY A 21 -9.09 -7.11 -1.00
N ALA A 22 -8.16 -6.42 -1.66
CA ALA A 22 -6.73 -6.55 -1.40
C ALA A 22 -6.35 -6.15 0.03
N VAL A 23 -6.79 -4.96 0.47
CA VAL A 23 -6.52 -4.48 1.84
C VAL A 23 -7.14 -5.42 2.87
N SER A 24 -8.37 -5.92 2.62
CA SER A 24 -9.03 -6.90 3.49
C SER A 24 -8.30 -8.24 3.53
N ALA A 25 -7.71 -8.68 2.40
CA ALA A 25 -6.93 -9.90 2.34
C ALA A 25 -5.65 -9.78 3.17
N LEU A 26 -4.92 -8.66 3.02
CA LEU A 26 -3.74 -8.35 3.82
C LEU A 26 -4.06 -8.29 5.32
N ALA A 27 -5.18 -7.64 5.70
CA ALA A 27 -5.59 -7.52 7.10
C ALA A 27 -5.96 -8.86 7.77
N ARG A 28 -6.24 -9.92 6.98
CA ARG A 28 -6.51 -11.28 7.50
C ARG A 28 -5.26 -12.10 7.76
N ASP A 29 -4.10 -11.70 7.22
CA ASP A 29 -2.85 -12.39 7.48
C ASP A 29 -2.30 -12.01 8.86
N ALA A 30 -2.03 -13.01 9.70
CA ALA A 30 -1.57 -12.80 11.07
C ALA A 30 -0.18 -12.15 11.19
N SER A 31 0.60 -12.15 10.08
CA SER A 31 1.94 -11.57 10.03
C SER A 31 1.93 -10.09 9.65
N VAL A 32 0.74 -9.54 9.33
CA VAL A 32 0.56 -8.18 8.82
C VAL A 32 -0.55 -7.47 9.58
N SER A 33 -0.37 -6.21 9.88
CA SER A 33 -1.47 -5.32 10.31
C SER A 33 -1.48 -4.03 9.50
N ILE A 34 -2.68 -3.54 9.19
CA ILE A 34 -2.84 -2.28 8.47
C ILE A 34 -2.59 -1.13 9.44
N SER A 35 -1.55 -0.35 9.20
CA SER A 35 -1.21 0.80 10.04
C SER A 35 -1.85 2.09 9.56
N LYS A 36 -1.85 2.32 8.24
CA LYS A 36 -2.51 3.45 7.59
C LYS A 36 -2.98 3.08 6.20
N LEU A 37 -4.03 3.75 5.73
CA LEU A 37 -4.57 3.63 4.39
C LEU A 37 -4.79 5.04 3.83
N SER A 38 -4.45 5.30 2.56
CA SER A 38 -4.68 6.59 1.90
C SER A 38 -6.09 6.70 1.33
N SER A 39 -6.47 7.92 0.99
CA SER A 39 -7.51 8.18 0.00
C SER A 39 -7.16 7.53 -1.34
N LEU A 40 -8.15 7.43 -2.24
CA LEU A 40 -7.94 6.95 -3.60
C LEU A 40 -7.73 8.13 -4.58
N TYR A 41 -6.97 7.82 -5.62
CA TYR A 41 -6.67 8.76 -6.71
C TYR A 41 -6.92 8.10 -8.05
N GLU A 42 -7.69 8.75 -8.93
CA GLU A 42 -7.82 8.32 -10.31
C GLU A 42 -6.69 8.90 -11.14
N THR A 43 -6.06 8.05 -11.97
CA THR A 43 -4.92 8.46 -12.79
C THR A 43 -5.02 7.94 -14.21
N ASP A 44 -4.47 8.70 -15.14
CA ASP A 44 -4.38 8.27 -16.52
C ASP A 44 -3.31 7.16 -16.67
N PRO A 45 -3.54 6.17 -17.57
CA PRO A 45 -2.60 5.09 -17.76
C PRO A 45 -1.28 5.61 -18.37
N VAL A 46 -0.15 5.05 -17.94
CA VAL A 46 1.17 5.37 -18.48
C VAL A 46 1.53 4.36 -19.56
N GLY A 47 1.69 4.84 -20.80
CA GLY A 47 2.15 4.04 -21.94
C GLY A 47 1.06 3.29 -22.70
N PRO A 48 1.44 2.63 -23.84
CA PRO A 48 0.55 1.82 -24.64
C PRO A 48 0.35 0.43 -24.03
N PRO A 49 -0.75 -0.30 -24.40
CA PRO A 49 -1.86 0.12 -25.26
C PRO A 49 -2.86 1.05 -24.58
N PRO A 50 -3.82 1.64 -25.32
CA PRO A 50 -4.91 2.38 -24.70
C PRO A 50 -5.67 1.52 -23.70
N GLN A 51 -5.87 2.03 -22.49
CA GLN A 51 -6.56 1.34 -21.41
C GLN A 51 -7.28 2.35 -20.52
N GLY A 52 -8.20 1.87 -19.67
CA GLY A 52 -8.94 2.71 -18.76
C GLY A 52 -8.08 3.33 -17.66
N PRO A 53 -8.58 4.38 -16.99
CA PRO A 53 -7.90 5.02 -15.89
C PRO A 53 -7.70 4.06 -14.71
N TYR A 54 -6.61 4.24 -13.98
CA TYR A 54 -6.33 3.51 -12.74
C TYR A 54 -7.02 4.18 -11.55
N LEU A 55 -7.37 3.38 -10.55
CA LEU A 55 -7.46 3.84 -9.16
C LEU A 55 -6.18 3.43 -8.45
N ASN A 56 -5.57 4.38 -7.76
CA ASN A 56 -4.36 4.16 -6.98
C ASN A 56 -4.55 4.62 -5.54
N GLY A 57 -3.83 3.95 -4.64
CA GLY A 57 -3.74 4.28 -3.23
C GLY A 57 -2.41 3.82 -2.65
N ALA A 58 -2.24 4.03 -1.37
CA ALA A 58 -1.10 3.52 -0.61
C ALA A 58 -1.57 2.96 0.72
N VAL A 59 -0.89 1.92 1.18
CA VAL A 59 -1.11 1.34 2.51
C VAL A 59 0.22 1.20 3.25
N ALA A 60 0.21 1.52 4.53
CA ALA A 60 1.30 1.22 5.45
C ALA A 60 0.95 -0.03 6.24
N LEU A 61 1.86 -0.99 6.24
CA LEU A 61 1.75 -2.28 6.91
C LEU A 61 2.78 -2.35 8.02
N GLU A 62 2.38 -2.79 9.21
CA GLU A 62 3.29 -3.30 10.21
C GLU A 62 3.41 -4.80 10.00
N THR A 63 4.64 -5.33 9.88
CA THR A 63 4.86 -6.75 9.56
C THR A 63 6.08 -7.34 10.26
N THR A 64 6.00 -8.66 10.47
CA THR A 64 7.13 -9.48 10.91
C THR A 64 7.77 -10.26 9.76
N LEU A 65 7.14 -10.27 8.57
CA LEU A 65 7.66 -10.96 7.39
C LEU A 65 8.90 -10.26 6.85
N PRO A 66 9.96 -10.99 6.49
CA PRO A 66 11.05 -10.45 5.68
C PRO A 66 10.55 -9.88 4.34
N PRO A 67 11.29 -8.96 3.69
CA PRO A 67 10.85 -8.31 2.45
C PRO A 67 10.42 -9.27 1.34
N ILE A 68 11.15 -10.36 1.13
CA ILE A 68 10.83 -11.38 0.11
C ILE A 68 9.53 -12.13 0.45
N GLU A 69 9.32 -12.47 1.71
CA GLU A 69 8.08 -13.15 2.14
C GLU A 69 6.88 -12.22 2.05
N LEU A 70 7.04 -10.93 2.38
CA LEU A 70 6.01 -9.93 2.15
C LEU A 70 5.68 -9.79 0.66
N LEU A 71 6.68 -9.77 -0.22
CA LEU A 71 6.47 -9.79 -1.67
C LEU A 71 5.65 -11.02 -2.12
N CYS A 72 5.95 -12.20 -1.59
CA CYS A 72 5.19 -13.42 -1.89
C CYS A 72 3.72 -13.28 -1.46
N LEU A 73 3.46 -12.74 -0.28
CA LEU A 73 2.09 -12.45 0.19
C LEU A 73 1.37 -11.47 -0.74
N LEU A 74 2.01 -10.37 -1.13
CA LEU A 74 1.43 -9.40 -2.07
C LEU A 74 1.08 -10.07 -3.40
N GLN A 75 1.97 -10.90 -3.93
CA GLN A 75 1.75 -11.64 -5.18
C GLN A 75 0.63 -12.68 -5.07
N GLN A 76 0.49 -13.32 -3.92
CA GLN A 76 -0.63 -14.22 -3.64
C GLN A 76 -1.97 -13.46 -3.69
N VAL A 77 -2.06 -12.33 -2.99
CA VAL A 77 -3.26 -11.48 -2.99
C VAL A 77 -3.62 -11.01 -4.41
N GLU A 78 -2.63 -10.62 -5.23
CA GLU A 78 -2.86 -10.28 -6.64
C GLU A 78 -3.40 -11.46 -7.45
N SER A 79 -2.85 -12.66 -7.24
CA SER A 79 -3.29 -13.88 -7.95
C SER A 79 -4.71 -14.25 -7.57
N GLU A 80 -5.08 -14.16 -6.31
CA GLU A 80 -6.44 -14.39 -5.80
C GLU A 80 -7.45 -13.38 -6.37
N ALA A 81 -7.00 -12.13 -6.63
CA ALA A 81 -7.78 -11.09 -7.32
C ALA A 81 -7.85 -11.29 -8.86
N GLY A 82 -7.38 -12.42 -9.38
CA GLY A 82 -7.45 -12.77 -10.79
C GLY A 82 -6.36 -12.15 -11.67
N ARG A 83 -5.25 -11.68 -11.09
CA ARG A 83 -4.11 -11.21 -11.88
C ARG A 83 -3.42 -12.37 -12.61
N VAL A 84 -3.38 -12.28 -13.94
CA VAL A 84 -2.62 -13.19 -14.79
C VAL A 84 -1.26 -12.58 -15.10
N ARG A 85 -0.15 -13.28 -14.78
CA ARG A 85 1.22 -12.82 -15.05
C ARG A 85 1.83 -13.46 -16.29
N GLU A 86 1.49 -14.72 -16.58
CA GLU A 86 2.06 -15.48 -17.70
C GLU A 86 1.39 -15.11 -19.02
N GLY A 87 2.21 -14.92 -20.07
CA GLY A 87 1.72 -14.64 -21.41
C GLY A 87 1.09 -13.26 -21.64
N VAL A 88 1.07 -12.40 -20.63
CA VAL A 88 0.48 -11.06 -20.72
C VAL A 88 1.55 -10.02 -21.07
N PRO A 89 1.36 -9.17 -22.09
CA PRO A 89 2.31 -8.13 -22.45
C PRO A 89 2.60 -7.18 -21.27
N ARG A 90 3.82 -6.65 -21.24
CA ARG A 90 4.18 -5.57 -20.29
C ARG A 90 3.23 -4.39 -20.50
N TRP A 91 2.77 -3.75 -19.43
CA TRP A 91 1.80 -2.62 -19.46
C TRP A 91 0.34 -3.00 -19.74
N SER A 92 -0.03 -4.27 -19.68
CA SER A 92 -1.45 -4.66 -19.79
C SER A 92 -2.28 -4.17 -18.61
N ALA A 93 -3.58 -3.98 -18.86
CA ALA A 93 -4.54 -3.65 -17.81
C ALA A 93 -4.60 -4.76 -16.73
N ARG A 94 -4.82 -4.38 -15.46
CA ARG A 94 -4.71 -5.27 -14.30
C ARG A 94 -5.88 -5.10 -13.37
N SER A 95 -6.41 -6.24 -12.89
CA SER A 95 -7.40 -6.25 -11.83
C SER A 95 -6.84 -5.69 -10.51
N LEU A 96 -5.59 -6.03 -10.20
CA LEU A 96 -4.88 -5.58 -9.01
C LEU A 96 -3.37 -5.51 -9.26
N ASP A 97 -2.71 -4.50 -8.73
CA ASP A 97 -1.25 -4.29 -8.74
C ASP A 97 -0.80 -3.82 -7.35
N LEU A 98 0.09 -4.59 -6.71
CA LEU A 98 0.62 -4.31 -5.39
C LEU A 98 2.15 -4.23 -5.46
N ASP A 99 2.70 -3.02 -5.37
CA ASP A 99 4.14 -2.80 -5.41
C ASP A 99 4.67 -2.47 -4.00
N LEU A 100 5.65 -3.25 -3.50
CA LEU A 100 6.38 -2.92 -2.27
C LEU A 100 7.31 -1.72 -2.54
N LEU A 101 7.04 -0.58 -1.91
CA LEU A 101 7.72 0.68 -2.15
C LEU A 101 8.94 0.85 -1.25
N VAL A 102 8.73 0.70 0.06
CA VAL A 102 9.73 0.90 1.11
C VAL A 102 9.49 -0.14 2.21
N TYR A 103 10.58 -0.64 2.79
CA TYR A 103 10.53 -1.58 3.90
C TYR A 103 11.48 -1.12 5.02
N GLY A 104 10.94 -0.52 6.06
CA GLY A 104 11.71 0.10 7.13
C GLY A 104 12.76 1.08 6.56
N LEU A 105 14.00 0.89 6.98
CA LEU A 105 15.17 1.62 6.44
C LEU A 105 16.04 0.74 5.53
N GLN A 106 15.57 -0.45 5.17
CA GLN A 106 16.34 -1.42 4.42
C GLN A 106 16.42 -1.06 2.94
N ALA A 107 17.57 -1.34 2.36
CA ALA A 107 17.76 -1.42 0.93
C ALA A 107 17.98 -2.89 0.55
N VAL A 108 17.17 -3.41 -0.37
CA VAL A 108 17.24 -4.75 -0.90
C VAL A 108 17.50 -4.64 -2.41
N ASP A 109 18.55 -5.29 -2.88
CA ASP A 109 18.90 -5.39 -4.30
C ASP A 109 19.03 -6.87 -4.66
N ASP A 110 17.87 -7.49 -4.90
CA ASP A 110 17.72 -8.89 -5.30
C ASP A 110 17.06 -8.96 -6.69
N PRO A 111 17.40 -9.93 -7.54
CA PRO A 111 16.73 -10.09 -8.84
C PRO A 111 15.21 -10.16 -8.79
N ALA A 112 14.64 -10.66 -7.68
CA ALA A 112 13.20 -10.75 -7.47
C ALA A 112 12.61 -9.51 -6.81
N LEU A 113 13.40 -8.70 -6.08
CA LEU A 113 12.91 -7.58 -5.29
C LEU A 113 13.94 -6.46 -5.18
N GLN A 114 13.56 -5.26 -5.59
CA GLN A 114 14.31 -4.04 -5.32
C GLN A 114 13.51 -3.13 -4.38
N VAL A 115 14.09 -2.81 -3.22
CA VAL A 115 13.53 -1.87 -2.23
C VAL A 115 14.61 -0.88 -1.82
N PRO A 116 14.37 0.44 -1.86
CA PRO A 116 13.14 1.09 -2.29
C PRO A 116 12.81 0.80 -3.75
N HIS A 117 11.53 0.81 -4.10
CA HIS A 117 11.09 0.50 -5.47
C HIS A 117 11.75 1.46 -6.47
N PRO A 118 12.45 0.97 -7.51
CA PRO A 118 13.38 1.77 -8.31
C PRO A 118 12.74 2.94 -9.08
N ARG A 119 11.43 2.88 -9.32
CA ARG A 119 10.69 3.91 -10.06
C ARG A 119 9.71 4.69 -9.20
N MET A 120 9.74 4.56 -7.87
CA MET A 120 8.76 5.26 -7.03
C MET A 120 8.92 6.78 -7.08
N ALA A 121 10.16 7.26 -7.16
CA ALA A 121 10.46 8.70 -7.14
C ALA A 121 9.97 9.47 -8.38
N ASP A 122 9.71 8.77 -9.49
CA ASP A 122 9.29 9.37 -10.76
C ASP A 122 7.77 9.26 -11.00
N ARG A 123 7.01 8.76 -10.00
CA ARG A 123 5.61 8.39 -10.19
C ARG A 123 4.69 9.18 -9.26
N ALA A 124 4.02 10.19 -9.80
CA ALA A 124 3.05 11.00 -9.04
C ALA A 124 1.93 10.14 -8.42
N PHE A 125 1.43 9.13 -9.15
CA PHE A 125 0.37 8.22 -8.68
C PHE A 125 0.77 7.30 -7.52
N VAL A 126 2.08 7.17 -7.27
CA VAL A 126 2.66 6.47 -6.09
C VAL A 126 2.89 7.48 -4.97
N LEU A 127 3.50 8.62 -5.30
CA LEU A 127 3.97 9.58 -4.30
C LEU A 127 2.85 10.41 -3.68
N GLU A 128 1.80 10.77 -4.42
CA GLU A 128 0.65 11.51 -3.87
C GLU A 128 -0.02 10.72 -2.72
N PRO A 129 -0.51 9.46 -2.92
CA PRO A 129 -1.11 8.70 -1.83
C PRO A 129 -0.10 8.33 -0.73
N LEU A 130 1.18 8.09 -1.06
CA LEU A 130 2.20 7.81 -0.07
C LEU A 130 2.48 9.02 0.82
N SER A 131 2.51 10.24 0.25
CA SER A 131 2.74 11.48 0.99
C SER A 131 1.59 11.81 1.96
N GLU A 132 0.36 11.36 1.66
CA GLU A 132 -0.79 11.48 2.56
C GLU A 132 -0.59 10.69 3.85
N ILE A 133 -0.15 9.45 3.76
CA ILE A 133 -0.04 8.54 4.92
C ILE A 133 1.32 8.60 5.62
N ALA A 134 2.37 9.06 4.91
CA ALA A 134 3.74 9.11 5.43
C ALA A 134 4.50 10.39 5.02
N PRO A 135 3.99 11.60 5.32
CA PRO A 135 4.62 12.86 4.90
C PRO A 135 6.04 13.05 5.47
N TRP A 136 6.33 12.42 6.61
CA TRP A 136 7.65 12.46 7.26
C TRP A 136 8.66 11.46 6.68
N LEU A 137 8.22 10.51 5.84
CA LEU A 137 9.07 9.46 5.30
C LEU A 137 10.13 10.08 4.38
N ARG A 138 11.37 9.58 4.52
CA ARG A 138 12.45 9.89 3.60
C ARG A 138 12.78 8.67 2.75
N HIS A 139 13.03 8.92 1.48
CA HIS A 139 13.47 7.85 0.58
C HIS A 139 14.76 7.21 1.14
N PRO A 140 14.80 5.88 1.36
CA PRO A 140 15.90 5.24 2.08
C PRO A 140 17.30 5.51 1.50
N THR A 141 17.38 5.62 0.17
CA THR A 141 18.66 5.81 -0.55
C THR A 141 19.00 7.29 -0.76
N THR A 142 18.08 8.11 -1.33
CA THR A 142 18.36 9.51 -1.68
C THR A 142 18.23 10.45 -0.49
N ARG A 143 17.53 10.05 0.57
CA ARG A 143 17.21 10.83 1.78
C ARG A 143 16.28 12.02 1.55
N GLU A 144 15.78 12.20 0.33
CA GLU A 144 14.76 13.20 0.02
C GLU A 144 13.44 12.88 0.73
N ALA A 145 12.73 13.90 1.18
CA ALA A 145 11.42 13.70 1.78
C ALA A 145 10.40 13.27 0.71
N ILE A 146 9.51 12.34 1.06
CA ILE A 146 8.46 11.89 0.13
C ILE A 146 7.59 13.05 -0.33
N THR A 147 7.33 14.04 0.54
CA THR A 147 6.60 15.27 0.18
C THR A 147 7.33 16.12 -0.85
N GLU A 148 8.67 16.19 -0.79
CA GLU A 148 9.50 16.91 -1.76
C GLU A 148 9.48 16.19 -3.12
N LEU A 149 9.64 14.86 -3.11
CA LEU A 149 9.52 14.04 -4.32
C LEU A 149 8.13 14.15 -4.95
N ALA A 150 7.05 14.07 -4.14
CA ALA A 150 5.69 14.25 -4.62
C ALA A 150 5.48 15.62 -5.27
N ALA A 151 5.96 16.70 -4.64
CA ALA A 151 5.86 18.03 -5.18
C ALA A 151 6.61 18.21 -6.51
N ALA A 152 7.76 17.53 -6.68
CA ALA A 152 8.59 17.60 -7.89
C ALA A 152 7.93 16.96 -9.12
N VAL A 153 7.10 15.91 -8.93
CA VAL A 153 6.43 15.17 -10.01
C VAL A 153 4.93 15.42 -10.09
N ARG A 154 4.42 16.37 -9.29
CA ARG A 154 3.00 16.64 -9.16
C ARG A 154 2.36 17.06 -10.48
N ASP A 155 1.34 16.32 -10.90
CA ASP A 155 0.49 16.65 -12.04
C ASP A 155 -0.99 16.53 -11.64
N PRO A 156 -1.65 17.67 -11.25
CA PRO A 156 -3.05 17.65 -10.83
C PRO A 156 -4.04 17.26 -11.94
N LYS A 157 -3.61 17.25 -13.20
CA LYS A 157 -4.44 16.79 -14.32
C LYS A 157 -4.36 15.30 -14.50
N ALA A 158 -3.19 14.70 -14.24
CA ALA A 158 -2.96 13.28 -14.37
C ALA A 158 -3.32 12.50 -13.09
N VAL A 159 -3.28 13.12 -11.90
CA VAL A 159 -3.62 12.50 -10.61
C VAL A 159 -4.74 13.31 -9.96
N ARG A 160 -5.92 12.72 -9.86
CA ARG A 160 -7.16 13.36 -9.38
C ARG A 160 -7.70 12.62 -8.16
N PRO A 161 -8.07 13.30 -7.06
CA PRO A 161 -8.75 12.66 -5.95
C PRO A 161 -10.02 11.91 -6.41
N TRP A 162 -10.20 10.70 -5.92
CA TRP A 162 -11.38 9.89 -6.11
C TRP A 162 -12.21 9.87 -4.83
N HIS A 163 -13.42 10.47 -4.89
CA HIS A 163 -14.32 10.51 -3.74
C HIS A 163 -15.30 9.35 -3.80
N SER A 164 -15.39 8.58 -2.72
CA SER A 164 -16.26 7.42 -2.61
C SER A 164 -16.68 7.20 -1.16
N GLU A 165 -17.99 7.28 -0.90
CA GLU A 165 -18.55 7.00 0.41
C GLU A 165 -18.21 5.56 0.89
N SER A 166 -18.14 4.60 -0.04
CA SER A 166 -17.84 3.21 0.30
C SER A 166 -16.36 3.01 0.67
N TRP A 167 -15.44 3.78 0.09
CA TRP A 167 -14.03 3.78 0.51
C TRP A 167 -13.84 4.46 1.86
N ASP A 168 -14.51 5.59 2.07
CA ASP A 168 -14.44 6.35 3.33
C ASP A 168 -15.00 5.53 4.51
N ALA A 169 -16.12 4.81 4.28
CA ALA A 169 -16.69 3.88 5.27
C ALA A 169 -15.73 2.73 5.58
N PHE A 170 -15.13 2.10 4.55
CA PHE A 170 -14.15 1.03 4.71
C PHE A 170 -12.90 1.50 5.47
N HIS A 171 -12.40 2.69 5.17
CA HIS A 171 -11.27 3.29 5.87
C HIS A 171 -11.60 3.49 7.36
N SER A 172 -12.78 4.02 7.67
CA SER A 172 -13.24 4.23 9.05
C SER A 172 -13.40 2.92 9.83
N GLU A 173 -13.88 1.85 9.19
CA GLU A 173 -13.98 0.50 9.79
C GLU A 173 -12.59 -0.05 10.15
N LEU A 174 -11.60 0.10 9.26
CA LEU A 174 -10.23 -0.35 9.54
C LEU A 174 -9.59 0.42 10.71
N GLU A 175 -9.83 1.72 10.81
CA GLU A 175 -9.34 2.53 11.92
C GLU A 175 -9.99 2.13 13.25
N ALA A 176 -11.29 1.84 13.27
CA ALA A 176 -11.99 1.39 14.46
C ALA A 176 -11.44 0.05 14.98
N LEU A 177 -11.17 -0.92 14.10
CA LEU A 177 -10.60 -2.22 14.47
C LEU A 177 -9.21 -2.08 15.12
N ARG A 178 -8.42 -1.08 14.71
CA ARG A 178 -7.10 -0.81 15.30
C ARG A 178 -7.19 -0.27 16.73
N THR A 179 -8.15 0.61 16.99
CA THR A 179 -8.32 1.23 18.32
C THR A 179 -8.83 0.22 19.35
N ASP A 180 -9.70 -0.70 18.97
CA ASP A 180 -10.23 -1.74 19.85
C ASP A 180 -9.21 -2.83 20.20
N GLY A 181 -8.30 -3.17 19.29
CA GLY A 181 -7.24 -4.16 19.50
C GLY A 181 -6.16 -3.72 20.51
N GLY A 182 -6.01 -2.42 20.75
CA GLY A 182 -5.01 -1.84 21.67
C GLY A 182 -5.38 -1.86 23.16
N SER A 183 -6.63 -2.16 23.52
CA SER A 183 -7.13 -2.02 24.90
C SER A 183 -7.05 -3.28 25.78
N HIS A 184 -6.50 -4.41 25.29
CA HIS A 184 -6.48 -5.69 26.01
C HIS A 184 -5.15 -6.04 26.70
N GLY A 185 -4.21 -5.09 26.87
CA GLY A 185 -2.84 -5.33 27.38
C GLY A 185 -2.53 -4.95 28.83
N ASP A 186 -3.49 -4.44 29.63
CA ASP A 186 -3.17 -3.99 31.00
C ASP A 186 -4.23 -4.40 32.06
N ARG A 187 -4.34 -5.70 32.31
CA ARG A 187 -5.01 -6.23 33.53
C ARG A 187 -4.32 -7.49 34.03
N SER A 188 -3.11 -7.36 34.57
CA SER A 188 -2.61 -8.39 35.51
C SER A 188 -1.44 -7.84 36.31
N GLY A 189 -1.68 -7.42 37.53
CA GLY A 189 -0.59 -6.99 38.45
C GLY A 189 -1.03 -6.41 39.79
N GLN A 190 -2.17 -6.81 40.33
CA GLN A 190 -2.40 -6.60 41.76
C GLN A 190 -2.36 -7.95 42.50
N HIS A 191 -1.13 -8.38 42.84
CA HIS A 191 -0.98 -9.40 43.89
C HIS A 191 -0.86 -8.68 45.24
N ARG A 192 -1.87 -8.92 46.09
CA ARG A 192 -1.90 -8.58 47.50
C ARG A 192 -0.75 -9.29 48.22
N ALA A 193 0.11 -8.52 48.85
CA ALA A 193 0.88 -8.96 49.97
C ALA A 193 0.05 -8.66 51.24
N GLY A 194 -0.41 -9.71 51.92
CA GLY A 194 -1.03 -9.66 53.22
C GLY A 194 -0.56 -10.89 53.99
N GLY A 195 -0.03 -10.66 55.18
CA GLY A 195 0.37 -11.64 56.13
C GLY A 195 1.58 -11.19 56.93
#